data_abc929587b5987bc2be8521d87a344c3
#
_entry.id   abc929587b5987bc2be8521d87a344c3
#
_cell.length_a   1.000
_cell.length_b   1.000
_cell.length_c   1.000
_cell.angle_alpha   90.00
_cell.angle_beta   90.00
_cell.angle_gamma   90.00
#
_symmetry.space_group_name_H-M   'P 1'
#
loop_
_entity.id
_entity.type
_entity.pdbx_description
1 polymer ?
#
loop_
_entity_poly.entity_id
_entity_poly.type
_entity_poly.pdbx_seq_one_letter_code
_entity_poly.pdbx_strand_id
1 'polypeptide(L)'
;MKCSTLFAVSLRTRTAILLLVPALSWLGSCAVNPVTGKKELSLTSADKEVAIGSEQYRPAQQSQGGSYDLDPALTAYVNRVGQKLAAVSDRPELPYEFVVLNNDVANAWALPGGKIAVNRGLLTRLNAESELAAVLGHEIVHAAARHGAKQMDKQLIIGGGVALLGVGLAQHDQRDLVLGGAALGSQLIMSHYGRDQELESDHYGIKYMVKAGYDPQGAVEIQRMFLAMSNGGDANVFSQMFASHPPSQARIDANIATISAMGAKGGFVGRDEYLKQVAVIKRDAPAYNAYDQGVAAASKKQWQQALGLADQAIAKQSKESLFYGLKGVALAQLGDNQKALASYDQAISLNPRYYANYLQRGLLLQKMGDASRAKTDLAASERLLPTAVASLAQGEMALAAGDTRIAYQHFGRAQESQGPAGNAARAQLLKLDLVRAPHKYVQAGLAMDDKGRVVVEVINLAPSAIKNVVVNVISANGQSLPVNLKGPLAPGQRSRVTTALAATAANFNSLQVAVVRAQPQ
;
A
#
# COMPACT_ATOMS: atom_id res chain seq x y z
N MET A 1 8.79 13.43 -65.61
CA MET A 1 9.58 12.22 -65.29
C MET A 1 9.50 12.02 -63.77
N LYS A 2 8.79 10.96 -63.37
CA LYS A 2 8.57 10.61 -61.98
C LYS A 2 9.73 9.77 -61.47
N CYS A 3 10.32 10.12 -60.34
CA CYS A 3 11.26 9.24 -59.65
C CYS A 3 10.67 8.88 -58.30
N SER A 4 10.26 7.60 -58.18
CA SER A 4 9.73 6.98 -56.98
C SER A 4 10.90 6.41 -56.16
N THR A 5 11.11 6.89 -54.94
CA THR A 5 12.02 6.26 -53.99
C THR A 5 11.23 5.33 -53.06
N LEU A 6 11.38 4.04 -53.29
CA LEU A 6 10.91 2.95 -52.39
C LEU A 6 11.81 2.88 -51.16
N PHE A 7 11.22 3.05 -50.00
CA PHE A 7 11.84 2.71 -48.71
C PHE A 7 11.87 1.19 -48.52
N ALA A 8 13.05 0.60 -48.55
CA ALA A 8 13.27 -0.79 -48.15
C ALA A 8 13.32 -0.87 -46.62
N VAL A 9 12.22 -1.31 -46.00
CA VAL A 9 12.20 -1.68 -44.58
C VAL A 9 12.88 -3.05 -44.42
N SER A 10 13.99 -3.04 -43.70
CA SER A 10 14.88 -4.17 -43.51
C SER A 10 14.18 -5.39 -42.86
N LEU A 11 14.39 -6.54 -43.51
CA LEU A 11 13.87 -7.86 -43.15
C LEU A 11 14.36 -8.39 -41.76
N ARG A 12 15.26 -7.65 -41.10
CA ARG A 12 15.86 -8.06 -39.79
C ARG A 12 14.97 -7.84 -38.60
N THR A 13 13.96 -6.98 -38.67
CA THR A 13 13.03 -6.72 -37.55
C THR A 13 11.90 -7.74 -37.42
N ARG A 14 11.57 -8.47 -38.50
CA ARG A 14 10.50 -9.48 -38.45
C ARG A 14 10.93 -10.82 -37.84
N THR A 15 12.22 -11.15 -37.90
CA THR A 15 12.76 -12.41 -37.33
C THR A 15 12.95 -12.30 -35.82
N ALA A 16 13.18 -11.13 -35.27
CA ALA A 16 13.31 -10.93 -33.81
C ALA A 16 11.97 -11.07 -33.05
N ILE A 17 10.86 -10.68 -33.68
CA ILE A 17 9.51 -10.78 -33.08
C ILE A 17 9.00 -12.22 -33.12
N LEU A 18 9.35 -13.01 -34.15
CA LEU A 18 8.94 -14.42 -34.25
C LEU A 18 9.72 -15.37 -33.32
N LEU A 19 10.89 -14.96 -32.80
CA LEU A 19 11.67 -15.77 -31.85
C LEU A 19 11.33 -15.45 -30.38
N LEU A 20 10.63 -14.35 -30.10
CA LEU A 20 10.18 -14.01 -28.75
C LEU A 20 8.87 -14.73 -28.34
N VAL A 21 8.05 -15.13 -29.29
CA VAL A 21 6.77 -15.82 -29.02
C VAL A 21 6.96 -17.24 -28.48
N PRO A 22 7.90 -18.09 -28.96
CA PRO A 22 8.11 -19.41 -28.34
C PRO A 22 8.90 -19.35 -27.03
N ALA A 23 9.66 -18.29 -26.72
CA ALA A 23 10.38 -18.16 -25.44
C ALA A 23 9.43 -17.81 -24.28
N LEU A 24 8.31 -17.12 -24.54
CA LEU A 24 7.27 -16.88 -23.54
C LEU A 24 6.43 -18.13 -23.22
N SER A 25 6.33 -19.09 -24.14
CA SER A 25 5.57 -20.32 -23.90
C SER A 25 6.26 -21.33 -22.97
N TRP A 26 7.51 -21.11 -22.60
CA TRP A 26 8.28 -21.95 -21.66
C TRP A 26 8.29 -21.43 -20.22
N LEU A 27 7.75 -20.23 -19.95
CA LEU A 27 7.74 -19.61 -18.62
C LEU A 27 6.45 -19.86 -17.82
N GLY A 28 5.39 -20.36 -18.45
CA GLY A 28 4.14 -20.69 -17.79
C GLY A 28 4.09 -22.16 -17.41
N SER A 29 4.45 -22.53 -16.17
CA SER A 29 4.16 -23.87 -15.69
C SER A 29 2.67 -23.96 -15.34
N CYS A 30 1.95 -24.94 -15.92
CA CYS A 30 0.63 -25.33 -15.45
C CYS A 30 0.79 -25.90 -14.03
N ALA A 31 0.29 -25.21 -13.03
CA ALA A 31 0.15 -25.74 -11.68
C ALA A 31 -1.25 -26.34 -11.52
N VAL A 32 -1.36 -27.37 -10.69
CA VAL A 32 -2.65 -27.92 -10.30
C VAL A 32 -3.15 -27.13 -9.09
N ASN A 33 -4.39 -26.63 -9.15
CA ASN A 33 -5.06 -26.07 -7.99
C ASN A 33 -5.22 -27.17 -6.92
N PRO A 34 -4.60 -27.05 -5.75
CA PRO A 34 -4.60 -28.10 -4.75
C PRO A 34 -5.99 -28.47 -4.23
N VAL A 35 -6.94 -27.53 -4.29
CA VAL A 35 -8.30 -27.69 -3.78
C VAL A 35 -9.22 -28.33 -4.82
N THR A 36 -9.15 -27.88 -6.08
CA THR A 36 -10.08 -28.33 -7.14
C THR A 36 -9.50 -29.41 -8.04
N GLY A 37 -8.19 -29.61 -8.03
CA GLY A 37 -7.49 -30.49 -8.97
C GLY A 37 -7.38 -29.96 -10.40
N LYS A 38 -7.90 -28.77 -10.69
CA LYS A 38 -7.87 -28.16 -12.04
C LYS A 38 -6.46 -27.65 -12.38
N LYS A 39 -6.07 -27.81 -13.64
CA LYS A 39 -4.84 -27.20 -14.16
C LYS A 39 -5.05 -25.71 -14.40
N GLU A 40 -4.15 -24.89 -13.89
CA GLU A 40 -4.21 -23.45 -13.97
C GLU A 40 -2.82 -22.89 -14.30
N LEU A 41 -2.79 -21.74 -14.97
CA LEU A 41 -1.54 -21.02 -15.21
C LEU A 41 -1.05 -20.42 -13.89
N SER A 42 0.19 -20.70 -13.51
CA SER A 42 0.83 -20.14 -12.33
C SER A 42 2.26 -19.68 -12.64
N LEU A 43 2.55 -18.42 -12.35
CA LEU A 43 3.90 -17.81 -12.46
C LEU A 43 4.59 -17.78 -11.09
N THR A 44 3.82 -17.85 -10.02
CA THR A 44 4.31 -17.80 -8.64
C THR A 44 4.47 -19.22 -8.10
N SER A 45 5.68 -19.61 -7.66
CA SER A 45 5.91 -20.90 -7.01
C SER A 45 5.30 -20.94 -5.60
N ALA A 46 5.12 -22.15 -5.04
CA ALA A 46 4.61 -22.33 -3.67
C ALA A 46 5.51 -21.68 -2.62
N ASP A 47 6.83 -21.82 -2.74
CA ASP A 47 7.79 -21.23 -1.81
C ASP A 47 7.76 -19.69 -1.87
N LYS A 48 7.65 -19.13 -3.08
CA LYS A 48 7.52 -17.67 -3.26
C LYS A 48 6.22 -17.14 -2.68
N GLU A 49 5.13 -17.91 -2.80
CA GLU A 49 3.85 -17.60 -2.18
C GLU A 49 3.97 -17.47 -0.65
N VAL A 50 4.59 -18.46 0.00
CA VAL A 50 4.84 -18.45 1.45
C VAL A 50 5.76 -17.28 1.85
N ALA A 51 6.81 -17.02 1.08
CA ALA A 51 7.74 -15.92 1.34
C ALA A 51 7.02 -14.55 1.27
N ILE A 52 6.24 -14.31 0.21
CA ILE A 52 5.44 -13.08 0.05
C ILE A 52 4.47 -12.90 1.22
N GLY A 53 3.70 -13.94 1.56
CA GLY A 53 2.75 -13.87 2.66
C GLY A 53 3.44 -13.54 3.99
N SER A 54 4.56 -14.18 4.28
CA SER A 54 5.32 -13.93 5.51
C SER A 54 5.91 -12.52 5.58
N GLU A 55 6.43 -12.01 4.46
CA GLU A 55 6.98 -10.64 4.36
C GLU A 55 5.88 -9.58 4.51
N GLN A 56 4.72 -9.81 3.89
CA GLN A 56 3.64 -8.83 3.85
C GLN A 56 2.73 -8.86 5.09
N TYR A 57 2.78 -9.93 5.89
CA TYR A 57 1.80 -10.13 6.98
C TYR A 57 1.85 -9.04 8.04
N ARG A 58 3.04 -8.69 8.54
CA ARG A 58 3.19 -7.63 9.55
C ARG A 58 2.85 -6.24 9.00
N PRO A 59 3.37 -5.81 7.84
CA PRO A 59 2.96 -4.55 7.21
C PRO A 59 1.44 -4.45 7.00
N ALA A 60 0.81 -5.53 6.55
CA ALA A 60 -0.64 -5.59 6.37
C ALA A 60 -1.41 -5.39 7.68
N GLN A 61 -0.97 -6.05 8.78
CA GLN A 61 -1.55 -5.83 10.11
C GLN A 61 -1.40 -4.37 10.55
N GLN A 62 -0.22 -3.78 10.38
CA GLN A 62 0.05 -2.39 10.75
C GLN A 62 -0.87 -1.41 10.01
N SER A 63 -1.09 -1.61 8.72
CA SER A 63 -1.97 -0.76 7.90
C SER A 63 -3.45 -0.87 8.29
N GLN A 64 -3.83 -1.96 9.00
CA GLN A 64 -5.20 -2.28 9.42
C GLN A 64 -5.43 -2.07 10.93
N GLY A 65 -4.65 -1.21 11.60
CA GLY A 65 -4.82 -0.89 13.02
C GLY A 65 -3.92 -1.67 13.98
N GLY A 66 -3.10 -2.59 13.46
CA GLY A 66 -2.23 -3.45 14.26
C GLY A 66 -2.96 -4.62 14.91
N SER A 67 -2.22 -5.45 15.66
CA SER A 67 -2.78 -6.56 16.41
C SER A 67 -3.66 -6.06 17.56
N TYR A 68 -4.74 -6.78 17.86
CA TYR A 68 -5.54 -6.56 19.06
C TYR A 68 -4.87 -7.22 20.27
N ASP A 69 -4.18 -6.43 21.08
CA ASP A 69 -3.34 -6.90 22.16
C ASP A 69 -4.00 -6.79 23.56
N LEU A 70 -5.19 -6.16 23.67
CA LEU A 70 -5.90 -6.01 24.94
C LEU A 70 -6.36 -7.35 25.54
N ASP A 71 -6.70 -8.31 24.69
CA ASP A 71 -7.11 -9.64 25.08
C ASP A 71 -6.37 -10.69 24.23
N PRO A 72 -5.16 -11.10 24.64
CA PRO A 72 -4.42 -12.15 23.94
C PRO A 72 -5.15 -13.50 23.90
N ALA A 73 -6.05 -13.77 24.83
CA ALA A 73 -6.83 -15.00 24.86
C ALA A 73 -7.79 -15.09 23.66
N LEU A 74 -8.33 -13.96 23.21
CA LEU A 74 -9.16 -13.90 22.00
C LEU A 74 -8.36 -14.29 20.74
N THR A 75 -7.16 -13.77 20.58
CA THR A 75 -6.29 -14.15 19.44
C THR A 75 -5.91 -15.64 19.52
N ALA A 76 -5.58 -16.15 20.71
CA ALA A 76 -5.31 -17.57 20.90
C ALA A 76 -6.53 -18.45 20.59
N TYR A 77 -7.73 -17.99 20.91
CA TYR A 77 -8.98 -18.68 20.59
C TYR A 77 -9.22 -18.73 19.07
N VAL A 78 -9.14 -17.59 18.37
CA VAL A 78 -9.29 -17.52 16.92
C VAL A 78 -8.25 -18.41 16.23
N ASN A 79 -7.00 -18.39 16.72
CA ASN A 79 -5.94 -19.25 16.19
C ASN A 79 -6.27 -20.75 16.39
N ARG A 80 -6.82 -21.16 17.54
CA ARG A 80 -7.24 -22.57 17.75
C ARG A 80 -8.30 -23.01 16.76
N VAL A 81 -9.33 -22.18 16.55
CA VAL A 81 -10.39 -22.48 15.57
C VAL A 81 -9.80 -22.59 14.16
N GLY A 82 -8.95 -21.63 13.78
CA GLY A 82 -8.28 -21.63 12.48
C GLY A 82 -7.37 -22.83 12.27
N GLN A 83 -6.53 -23.19 13.23
CA GLN A 83 -5.64 -24.36 13.16
C GLN A 83 -6.41 -25.67 13.03
N LYS A 84 -7.55 -25.79 13.73
CA LYS A 84 -8.42 -26.98 13.62
C LYS A 84 -8.99 -27.16 12.21
N LEU A 85 -9.33 -26.06 11.52
CA LEU A 85 -9.79 -26.08 10.14
C LEU A 85 -8.62 -26.28 9.15
N ALA A 86 -7.49 -25.63 9.38
CA ALA A 86 -6.29 -25.75 8.56
C ALA A 86 -5.77 -27.19 8.51
N ALA A 87 -5.82 -27.91 9.63
CA ALA A 87 -5.38 -29.31 9.72
C ALA A 87 -6.17 -30.28 8.82
N VAL A 88 -7.40 -29.92 8.43
CA VAL A 88 -8.25 -30.74 7.55
C VAL A 88 -8.42 -30.14 6.16
N SER A 89 -7.68 -29.07 5.86
CA SER A 89 -7.66 -28.42 4.54
C SER A 89 -6.92 -29.24 3.50
N ASP A 90 -7.01 -28.81 2.24
CA ASP A 90 -6.28 -29.46 1.13
C ASP A 90 -4.80 -29.08 1.05
N ARG A 91 -4.33 -28.17 1.94
CA ARG A 91 -2.90 -27.79 2.11
C ARG A 91 -2.56 -27.60 3.60
N PRO A 92 -2.63 -28.66 4.42
CA PRO A 92 -2.39 -28.57 5.87
C PRO A 92 -0.92 -28.25 6.21
N GLU A 93 0.00 -28.41 5.26
CA GLU A 93 1.44 -28.13 5.41
C GLU A 93 1.78 -26.62 5.39
N LEU A 94 0.85 -25.76 4.97
CA LEU A 94 1.12 -24.33 4.96
C LEU A 94 1.32 -23.79 6.38
N PRO A 95 2.22 -22.80 6.57
CA PRO A 95 2.47 -22.20 7.87
C PRO A 95 1.34 -21.22 8.24
N TYR A 96 0.15 -21.78 8.51
CA TYR A 96 -1.02 -20.98 8.87
C TYR A 96 -0.81 -20.19 10.16
N GLU A 97 -1.13 -18.91 10.09
CA GLU A 97 -1.17 -18.00 11.23
C GLU A 97 -2.48 -17.20 11.20
N PHE A 98 -3.09 -17.05 12.39
CA PHE A 98 -4.34 -16.32 12.56
C PHE A 98 -4.15 -15.22 13.59
N VAL A 99 -4.55 -13.99 13.26
CA VAL A 99 -4.45 -12.83 14.16
C VAL A 99 -5.77 -12.06 14.21
N VAL A 100 -6.07 -11.50 15.36
CA VAL A 100 -7.14 -10.50 15.49
C VAL A 100 -6.55 -9.11 15.36
N LEU A 101 -7.13 -8.29 14.46
CA LEU A 101 -6.73 -6.91 14.25
C LEU A 101 -7.60 -5.94 15.03
N ASN A 102 -6.97 -4.86 15.48
CA ASN A 102 -7.64 -3.80 16.23
C ASN A 102 -8.34 -2.79 15.29
N ASN A 103 -9.29 -3.30 14.52
CA ASN A 103 -10.05 -2.55 13.52
C ASN A 103 -11.55 -2.83 13.71
N ASP A 104 -12.38 -1.78 13.72
CA ASP A 104 -13.82 -1.90 13.87
C ASP A 104 -14.57 -2.23 12.57
N VAL A 105 -13.94 -2.00 11.42
CA VAL A 105 -14.48 -2.40 10.12
C VAL A 105 -14.60 -3.92 10.10
N ALA A 106 -15.80 -4.44 9.85
CA ALA A 106 -16.01 -5.88 9.74
C ALA A 106 -15.28 -6.39 8.49
N ASN A 107 -14.24 -7.19 8.71
CA ASN A 107 -13.44 -7.78 7.64
C ASN A 107 -12.67 -9.00 8.14
N ALA A 108 -12.35 -9.90 7.22
CA ALA A 108 -11.32 -10.93 7.33
C ALA A 108 -10.59 -11.00 5.99
N TRP A 109 -9.35 -11.49 5.99
CA TRP A 109 -8.58 -11.63 4.77
C TRP A 109 -7.48 -12.68 4.91
N ALA A 110 -7.09 -13.25 3.78
CA ALA A 110 -5.97 -14.15 3.66
C ALA A 110 -4.92 -13.60 2.70
N LEU A 111 -3.65 -13.59 3.13
CA LEU A 111 -2.51 -13.46 2.24
C LEU A 111 -2.04 -14.84 1.76
N PRO A 112 -1.31 -14.90 0.64
CA PRO A 112 -0.67 -16.12 0.18
C PRO A 112 0.13 -16.81 1.30
N GLY A 113 0.24 -18.14 1.25
CA GLY A 113 0.99 -18.89 2.26
C GLY A 113 0.31 -19.06 3.63
N GLY A 114 -1.01 -18.81 3.73
CA GLY A 114 -1.79 -19.13 4.94
C GLY A 114 -1.73 -18.07 6.04
N LYS A 115 -1.44 -16.83 5.71
CA LYS A 115 -1.43 -15.69 6.65
C LYS A 115 -2.80 -15.04 6.69
N ILE A 116 -3.56 -15.25 7.77
CA ILE A 116 -4.97 -14.89 7.89
C ILE A 116 -5.18 -13.91 9.04
N ALA A 117 -6.04 -12.93 8.84
CA ALA A 117 -6.44 -11.98 9.86
C ALA A 117 -7.95 -11.78 9.89
N VAL A 118 -8.47 -11.50 11.09
CA VAL A 118 -9.87 -11.17 11.32
C VAL A 118 -9.94 -9.88 12.12
N ASN A 119 -10.71 -8.92 11.65
CA ASN A 119 -10.91 -7.67 12.35
C ASN A 119 -11.81 -7.86 13.57
N ARG A 120 -11.48 -7.15 14.65
CA ARG A 120 -12.28 -7.10 15.89
C ARG A 120 -13.76 -6.80 15.59
N GLY A 121 -14.01 -5.88 14.65
CA GLY A 121 -15.36 -5.49 14.25
C GLY A 121 -16.19 -6.63 13.67
N LEU A 122 -15.60 -7.59 12.96
CA LEU A 122 -16.33 -8.78 12.51
C LEU A 122 -16.68 -9.69 13.68
N LEU A 123 -15.73 -9.95 14.59
CA LEU A 123 -15.94 -10.83 15.75
C LEU A 123 -17.07 -10.35 16.67
N THR A 124 -17.27 -9.04 16.82
CA THR A 124 -18.38 -8.51 17.64
C THR A 124 -19.75 -8.82 17.08
N ARG A 125 -19.85 -9.18 15.80
CA ARG A 125 -21.11 -9.38 15.07
C ARG A 125 -21.49 -10.85 14.89
N LEU A 126 -20.54 -11.75 15.03
CA LEU A 126 -20.81 -13.18 15.01
C LEU A 126 -21.48 -13.63 16.32
N ASN A 127 -22.22 -14.74 16.25
CA ASN A 127 -23.01 -15.27 17.36
C ASN A 127 -22.56 -16.66 17.83
N ALA A 128 -21.72 -17.35 17.06
CA ALA A 128 -21.32 -18.71 17.35
C ALA A 128 -19.92 -19.04 16.78
N GLU A 129 -19.25 -20.04 17.36
CA GLU A 129 -17.97 -20.53 16.86
C GLU A 129 -18.10 -21.12 15.45
N SER A 130 -19.25 -21.74 15.12
CA SER A 130 -19.52 -22.24 13.77
C SER A 130 -19.56 -21.13 12.72
N GLU A 131 -20.01 -19.92 13.05
CA GLU A 131 -19.95 -18.76 12.15
C GLU A 131 -18.51 -18.27 11.96
N LEU A 132 -17.71 -18.24 13.05
CA LEU A 132 -16.26 -17.98 12.96
C LEU A 132 -15.55 -19.05 12.13
N ALA A 133 -15.91 -20.31 12.31
CA ALA A 133 -15.37 -21.42 11.53
C ALA A 133 -15.71 -21.29 10.04
N ALA A 134 -16.89 -20.78 9.69
CA ALA A 134 -17.27 -20.51 8.32
C ALA A 134 -16.38 -19.42 7.69
N VAL A 135 -16.17 -18.29 8.39
CA VAL A 135 -15.28 -17.22 7.92
C VAL A 135 -13.85 -17.75 7.74
N LEU A 136 -13.29 -18.39 8.77
CA LEU A 136 -11.90 -18.88 8.70
C LEU A 136 -11.74 -20.00 7.67
N GLY A 137 -12.73 -20.88 7.50
CA GLY A 137 -12.74 -21.91 6.47
C GLY A 137 -12.70 -21.32 5.07
N HIS A 138 -13.48 -20.27 4.82
CA HIS A 138 -13.48 -19.52 3.58
C HIS A 138 -12.11 -18.89 3.28
N GLU A 139 -11.50 -18.23 4.27
CA GLU A 139 -10.15 -17.63 4.12
C GLU A 139 -9.05 -18.68 3.92
N ILE A 140 -9.15 -19.83 4.60
CA ILE A 140 -8.24 -20.95 4.40
C ILE A 140 -8.31 -21.46 2.96
N VAL A 141 -9.51 -21.52 2.35
CA VAL A 141 -9.64 -21.91 0.94
C VAL A 141 -8.98 -20.89 0.02
N HIS A 142 -9.12 -19.59 0.26
CA HIS A 142 -8.41 -18.57 -0.53
C HIS A 142 -6.89 -18.79 -0.52
N ALA A 143 -6.32 -19.15 0.63
CA ALA A 143 -4.90 -19.49 0.73
C ALA A 143 -4.57 -20.83 0.07
N ALA A 144 -5.35 -21.88 0.34
CA ALA A 144 -5.12 -23.24 -0.17
C ALA A 144 -5.29 -23.33 -1.70
N ALA A 145 -6.32 -22.68 -2.26
CA ALA A 145 -6.60 -22.60 -3.70
C ALA A 145 -5.74 -21.55 -4.43
N ARG A 146 -4.85 -20.87 -3.70
CA ARG A 146 -3.88 -19.91 -4.25
C ARG A 146 -4.52 -18.69 -4.93
N HIS A 147 -5.70 -18.25 -4.46
CA HIS A 147 -6.44 -17.16 -5.09
C HIS A 147 -5.67 -15.85 -5.12
N GLY A 148 -4.95 -15.50 -4.04
CA GLY A 148 -4.08 -14.33 -3.98
C GLY A 148 -2.91 -14.39 -4.96
N ALA A 149 -2.25 -15.55 -5.09
CA ALA A 149 -1.17 -15.76 -6.06
C ALA A 149 -1.67 -15.62 -7.52
N LYS A 150 -2.86 -16.17 -7.82
CA LYS A 150 -3.50 -16.00 -9.14
C LYS A 150 -3.82 -14.53 -9.47
N GLN A 151 -4.21 -13.74 -8.49
CA GLN A 151 -4.43 -12.31 -8.69
C GLN A 151 -3.12 -11.58 -9.02
N MET A 152 -2.03 -11.93 -8.34
CA MET A 152 -0.69 -11.40 -8.65
C MET A 152 -0.25 -11.80 -10.07
N ASP A 153 -0.43 -13.06 -10.43
CA ASP A 153 -0.07 -13.57 -11.75
C ASP A 153 -0.86 -12.87 -12.88
N LYS A 154 -2.17 -12.65 -12.67
CA LYS A 154 -3.00 -11.85 -13.60
C LYS A 154 -2.49 -10.42 -13.77
N GLN A 155 -2.12 -9.76 -12.68
CA GLN A 155 -1.59 -8.39 -12.73
C GLN A 155 -0.24 -8.33 -13.47
N LEU A 156 0.62 -9.33 -13.27
CA LEU A 156 1.89 -9.45 -14.02
C LEU A 156 1.66 -9.60 -15.52
N ILE A 157 0.67 -10.41 -15.92
CA ILE A 157 0.35 -10.64 -17.34
C ILE A 157 -0.25 -9.38 -17.98
N ILE A 158 -1.22 -8.74 -17.33
CA ILE A 158 -1.93 -7.57 -17.86
C ILE A 158 -1.05 -6.31 -17.83
N GLY A 159 -0.27 -6.14 -16.79
CA GLY A 159 0.50 -4.92 -16.52
C GLY A 159 1.90 -4.88 -17.13
N GLY A 160 2.36 -5.92 -17.84
CA GLY A 160 3.69 -5.93 -18.46
C GLY A 160 4.83 -5.64 -17.48
N GLY A 161 4.70 -6.01 -16.21
CA GLY A 161 5.73 -5.84 -15.18
C GLY A 161 5.90 -4.42 -14.61
N VAL A 162 5.23 -3.40 -15.16
CA VAL A 162 5.38 -2.00 -14.72
C VAL A 162 4.24 -1.53 -13.81
N ALA A 163 3.08 -2.17 -13.88
CA ALA A 163 1.86 -1.74 -13.15
C ALA A 163 1.80 -2.18 -11.68
N LEU A 164 2.70 -3.03 -11.21
CA LEU A 164 2.69 -3.55 -9.83
C LEU A 164 3.03 -2.49 -8.75
N LEU A 165 3.57 -1.35 -9.14
CA LEU A 165 4.00 -0.29 -8.22
C LEU A 165 3.04 0.91 -8.16
N GLY A 166 2.00 0.96 -8.98
CA GLY A 166 1.24 2.19 -9.17
C GLY A 166 -0.28 2.14 -9.10
N VAL A 167 -0.90 0.95 -9.02
CA VAL A 167 -2.37 0.86 -9.13
C VAL A 167 -2.97 0.26 -7.87
N GLY A 168 -3.65 1.07 -7.08
CA GLY A 168 -4.66 0.51 -6.21
C GLY A 168 -4.81 0.98 -4.78
N LEU A 169 -4.28 2.12 -4.38
CA LEU A 169 -4.80 2.76 -3.17
C LEU A 169 -5.77 3.87 -3.60
N ALA A 170 -6.98 3.48 -3.94
CA ALA A 170 -8.01 4.40 -4.46
C ALA A 170 -8.62 5.30 -3.38
N GLN A 171 -8.29 5.14 -2.11
CA GLN A 171 -8.71 6.03 -1.03
C GLN A 171 -7.62 7.08 -0.76
N HIS A 172 -7.97 8.34 -0.89
CA HIS A 172 -7.08 9.51 -0.83
C HIS A 172 -6.18 9.55 0.42
N ASP A 173 -6.66 9.02 1.56
CA ASP A 173 -5.98 9.14 2.85
C ASP A 173 -4.87 8.11 3.10
N GLN A 174 -4.78 7.04 2.29
CA GLN A 174 -3.80 5.97 2.51
C GLN A 174 -2.61 5.98 1.53
N ARG A 175 -2.58 6.88 0.54
CA ARG A 175 -1.55 6.92 -0.50
C ARG A 175 -0.13 7.15 0.00
N ASP A 176 0.02 7.80 1.14
CA ASP A 176 1.32 8.09 1.76
C ASP A 176 1.69 7.11 2.88
N LEU A 177 0.79 6.17 3.22
CA LEU A 177 0.97 5.31 4.38
C LEU A 177 1.93 4.14 4.12
N VAL A 178 1.98 3.62 2.89
CA VAL A 178 2.71 2.37 2.63
C VAL A 178 3.62 2.51 1.42
N LEU A 179 4.88 2.12 1.57
CA LEU A 179 5.91 2.19 0.53
C LEU A 179 6.42 0.82 0.11
N GLY A 180 6.81 0.71 -1.16
CA GLY A 180 7.52 -0.45 -1.70
C GLY A 180 6.76 -1.76 -1.54
N GLY A 181 7.46 -2.81 -1.09
CA GLY A 181 6.89 -4.15 -0.90
C GLY A 181 5.68 -4.19 0.03
N ALA A 182 5.59 -3.31 1.04
CA ALA A 182 4.46 -3.26 1.96
C ALA A 182 3.13 -2.83 1.30
N ALA A 183 3.19 -2.12 0.16
CA ALA A 183 2.01 -1.79 -0.65
C ALA A 183 1.36 -3.04 -1.27
N LEU A 184 2.13 -4.07 -1.57
CA LEU A 184 1.63 -5.33 -2.11
C LEU A 184 0.66 -6.02 -1.15
N GLY A 185 0.98 -6.05 0.16
CA GLY A 185 0.09 -6.63 1.16
C GLY A 185 -1.27 -5.93 1.21
N SER A 186 -1.28 -4.60 1.22
CA SER A 186 -2.52 -3.82 1.19
C SER A 186 -3.32 -4.05 -0.09
N GLN A 187 -2.66 -4.18 -1.24
CA GLN A 187 -3.31 -4.48 -2.51
C GLN A 187 -3.94 -5.88 -2.53
N LEU A 188 -3.26 -6.88 -1.97
CA LEU A 188 -3.79 -8.24 -1.88
C LEU A 188 -5.04 -8.31 -0.98
N ILE A 189 -5.03 -7.60 0.15
CA ILE A 189 -6.20 -7.51 1.06
C ILE A 189 -7.42 -6.86 0.38
N MET A 190 -7.18 -5.88 -0.49
CA MET A 190 -8.24 -5.17 -1.22
C MET A 190 -8.58 -5.83 -2.56
N SER A 191 -8.00 -6.99 -2.87
CA SER A 191 -8.28 -7.69 -4.12
C SER A 191 -9.71 -8.19 -4.17
N HIS A 192 -10.38 -7.92 -5.28
CA HIS A 192 -11.68 -8.51 -5.60
C HIS A 192 -11.48 -9.95 -6.09
N TYR A 193 -12.09 -10.89 -5.40
CA TYR A 193 -12.20 -12.25 -5.89
C TYR A 193 -13.38 -12.40 -6.86
N GLY A 194 -13.19 -13.20 -7.90
CA GLY A 194 -14.27 -13.47 -8.85
C GLY A 194 -15.36 -14.35 -8.22
N ARG A 195 -16.59 -14.27 -8.74
CA ARG A 195 -17.73 -15.05 -8.26
C ARG A 195 -17.44 -16.54 -8.13
N ASP A 196 -16.68 -17.12 -9.07
CA ASP A 196 -16.35 -18.54 -9.04
C ASP A 196 -15.40 -18.87 -7.89
N GLN A 197 -14.46 -17.97 -7.55
CA GLN A 197 -13.55 -18.13 -6.42
C GLN A 197 -14.30 -18.00 -5.08
N GLU A 198 -15.30 -17.14 -4.99
CA GLU A 198 -16.17 -17.01 -3.82
C GLU A 198 -17.00 -18.28 -3.59
N LEU A 199 -17.62 -18.81 -4.64
CA LEU A 199 -18.39 -20.07 -4.57
C LEU A 199 -17.50 -21.27 -4.26
N GLU A 200 -16.26 -21.29 -4.79
CA GLU A 200 -15.25 -22.29 -4.47
C GLU A 200 -14.86 -22.22 -3.00
N SER A 201 -14.61 -21.00 -2.50
CA SER A 201 -14.22 -20.78 -1.10
C SER A 201 -15.34 -21.16 -0.12
N ASP A 202 -16.58 -20.85 -0.44
CA ASP A 202 -17.74 -21.28 0.36
C ASP A 202 -17.88 -22.80 0.36
N HIS A 203 -17.83 -23.43 -0.82
CA HIS A 203 -18.02 -24.87 -0.98
C HIS A 203 -16.98 -25.71 -0.23
N TYR A 204 -15.70 -25.39 -0.40
CA TYR A 204 -14.62 -26.12 0.28
C TYR A 204 -14.48 -25.71 1.75
N GLY A 205 -14.78 -24.45 2.11
CA GLY A 205 -14.86 -24.00 3.49
C GLY A 205 -15.87 -24.77 4.32
N ILE A 206 -17.07 -25.03 3.74
CA ILE A 206 -18.08 -25.91 4.33
C ILE A 206 -17.56 -27.34 4.52
N LYS A 207 -16.83 -27.90 3.53
CA LYS A 207 -16.20 -29.21 3.69
C LYS A 207 -15.20 -29.24 4.86
N TYR A 208 -14.39 -28.20 5.01
CA TYR A 208 -13.45 -28.11 6.14
C TYR A 208 -14.20 -28.00 7.47
N MET A 209 -15.31 -27.23 7.53
CA MET A 209 -16.16 -27.18 8.73
C MET A 209 -16.66 -28.55 9.14
N VAL A 210 -17.24 -29.30 8.19
CA VAL A 210 -17.76 -30.67 8.46
C VAL A 210 -16.65 -31.62 8.90
N LYS A 211 -15.50 -31.64 8.22
CA LYS A 211 -14.34 -32.46 8.59
C LYS A 211 -13.81 -32.11 9.99
N ALA A 212 -13.85 -30.82 10.36
CA ALA A 212 -13.46 -30.33 11.68
C ALA A 212 -14.55 -30.50 12.75
N GLY A 213 -15.72 -31.03 12.40
CA GLY A 213 -16.84 -31.32 13.33
C GLY A 213 -17.68 -30.10 13.67
N TYR A 214 -17.60 -29.00 12.91
CA TYR A 214 -18.49 -27.82 13.07
C TYR A 214 -19.82 -28.02 12.35
N ASP A 215 -20.86 -27.35 12.85
CA ASP A 215 -22.14 -27.27 12.18
C ASP A 215 -22.02 -26.39 10.92
N PRO A 216 -22.19 -26.95 9.71
CA PRO A 216 -22.06 -26.21 8.46
C PRO A 216 -23.17 -25.15 8.24
N GLN A 217 -24.26 -25.18 9.03
CA GLN A 217 -25.27 -24.13 9.00
C GLN A 217 -24.72 -22.76 9.35
N GLY A 218 -23.63 -22.67 10.11
CA GLY A 218 -22.91 -21.42 10.38
C GLY A 218 -22.52 -20.68 9.09
N ALA A 219 -22.20 -21.40 7.99
CA ALA A 219 -21.89 -20.77 6.69
C ALA A 219 -23.13 -20.15 6.03
N VAL A 220 -24.31 -20.71 6.24
CA VAL A 220 -25.58 -20.14 5.73
C VAL A 220 -25.98 -18.93 6.57
N GLU A 221 -25.85 -19.03 7.90
CA GLU A 221 -26.23 -17.97 8.84
C GLU A 221 -25.38 -16.71 8.62
N ILE A 222 -24.06 -16.86 8.45
CA ILE A 222 -23.16 -15.73 8.19
C ILE A 222 -23.47 -15.05 6.85
N GLN A 223 -23.74 -15.80 5.79
CA GLN A 223 -24.10 -15.23 4.49
C GLN A 223 -25.44 -14.51 4.50
N ARG A 224 -26.42 -15.03 5.25
CA ARG A 224 -27.71 -14.35 5.48
C ARG A 224 -27.51 -13.03 6.23
N MET A 225 -26.68 -13.02 7.26
CA MET A 225 -26.33 -11.82 8.02
C MET A 225 -25.67 -10.79 7.09
N PHE A 226 -24.69 -11.18 6.30
CA PHE A 226 -24.00 -10.28 5.36
C PHE A 226 -24.96 -9.70 4.30
N LEU A 227 -25.85 -10.52 3.73
CA LEU A 227 -26.82 -10.06 2.75
C LEU A 227 -27.83 -9.07 3.37
N ALA A 228 -28.29 -9.34 4.58
CA ALA A 228 -29.18 -8.42 5.29
C ALA A 228 -28.51 -7.07 5.56
N MET A 229 -27.24 -7.07 5.95
CA MET A 229 -26.47 -5.86 6.24
C MET A 229 -26.07 -5.08 4.97
N SER A 230 -25.89 -5.76 3.84
CA SER A 230 -25.59 -5.09 2.56
C SER A 230 -26.78 -4.25 2.05
N ASN A 231 -27.98 -4.61 2.45
CA ASN A 231 -29.23 -3.92 2.08
C ASN A 231 -29.68 -2.89 3.14
N GLY A 232 -28.97 -2.78 4.28
CA GLY A 232 -29.34 -1.95 5.42
C GLY A 232 -28.41 -0.75 5.65
N GLY A 233 -28.65 -0.02 6.77
CA GLY A 233 -27.86 1.18 7.15
C GLY A 233 -26.41 0.91 7.55
N ASP A 234 -26.02 -0.33 7.78
CA ASP A 234 -24.68 -0.73 8.25
C ASP A 234 -23.71 -1.05 7.09
N ALA A 235 -24.12 -0.82 5.84
CA ALA A 235 -23.32 -1.11 4.64
C ALA A 235 -21.91 -0.50 4.70
N ASN A 236 -21.74 0.66 5.34
CA ASN A 236 -20.45 1.32 5.48
C ASN A 236 -19.44 0.54 6.35
N VAL A 237 -19.93 -0.14 7.40
CA VAL A 237 -19.07 -0.93 8.31
C VAL A 237 -18.54 -2.19 7.64
N PHE A 238 -19.29 -2.75 6.70
CA PHE A 238 -18.94 -3.93 5.91
C PHE A 238 -18.38 -3.60 4.53
N SER A 239 -18.17 -2.32 4.20
CA SER A 239 -17.81 -1.88 2.85
C SER A 239 -16.56 -2.58 2.30
N GLN A 240 -15.53 -2.77 3.12
CA GLN A 240 -14.30 -3.47 2.70
C GLN A 240 -14.56 -4.96 2.44
N MET A 241 -15.30 -5.63 3.32
CA MET A 241 -15.63 -7.04 3.18
C MET A 241 -16.51 -7.28 1.95
N PHE A 242 -17.54 -6.46 1.74
CA PHE A 242 -18.42 -6.61 0.58
C PHE A 242 -17.74 -6.20 -0.72
N ALA A 243 -16.71 -5.36 -0.66
CA ALA A 243 -15.86 -5.06 -1.80
C ALA A 243 -15.01 -6.26 -2.22
N SER A 244 -14.44 -7.02 -1.30
CA SER A 244 -13.63 -8.21 -1.59
C SER A 244 -14.47 -9.49 -1.72
N HIS A 245 -15.53 -9.63 -0.91
CA HIS A 245 -16.39 -10.81 -0.78
C HIS A 245 -17.88 -10.43 -0.85
N PRO A 246 -18.42 -10.09 -2.04
CA PRO A 246 -19.79 -9.62 -2.15
C PRO A 246 -20.80 -10.70 -1.74
N PRO A 247 -21.70 -10.41 -0.78
CA PRO A 247 -22.75 -11.33 -0.40
C PRO A 247 -23.83 -11.40 -1.51
N SER A 248 -24.44 -12.56 -1.67
CA SER A 248 -25.53 -12.74 -2.63
C SER A 248 -26.46 -13.89 -2.24
N GLN A 249 -27.71 -13.81 -2.68
CA GLN A 249 -28.66 -14.93 -2.52
C GLN A 249 -28.12 -16.21 -3.16
N ALA A 250 -27.43 -16.10 -4.30
CA ALA A 250 -26.84 -17.24 -4.98
C ALA A 250 -25.78 -17.97 -4.14
N ARG A 251 -25.01 -17.26 -3.29
CA ARG A 251 -24.06 -17.88 -2.34
C ARG A 251 -24.81 -18.63 -1.24
N ILE A 252 -25.88 -18.05 -0.71
CA ILE A 252 -26.73 -18.71 0.29
C ILE A 252 -27.30 -20.02 -0.27
N ASP A 253 -27.88 -19.98 -1.48
CA ASP A 253 -28.48 -21.13 -2.13
C ASP A 253 -27.44 -22.22 -2.43
N ALA A 254 -26.24 -21.83 -2.88
CA ALA A 254 -25.13 -22.74 -3.12
C ALA A 254 -24.63 -23.40 -1.83
N ASN A 255 -24.57 -22.67 -0.70
CA ASN A 255 -24.20 -23.22 0.59
C ASN A 255 -25.21 -24.26 1.08
N ILE A 256 -26.51 -23.97 0.96
CA ILE A 256 -27.59 -24.92 1.29
C ILE A 256 -27.49 -26.18 0.43
N ALA A 257 -27.28 -26.03 -0.87
CA ALA A 257 -27.11 -27.15 -1.79
C ALA A 257 -25.87 -28.00 -1.45
N THR A 258 -24.75 -27.36 -1.12
CA THR A 258 -23.51 -28.03 -0.70
C THR A 258 -23.73 -28.88 0.56
N ILE A 259 -24.34 -28.30 1.59
CA ILE A 259 -24.65 -29.01 2.86
C ILE A 259 -25.58 -30.19 2.61
N SER A 260 -26.62 -29.99 1.81
CA SER A 260 -27.59 -31.05 1.45
C SER A 260 -26.91 -32.19 0.68
N ALA A 261 -26.07 -31.87 -0.33
CA ALA A 261 -25.35 -32.88 -1.11
C ALA A 261 -24.37 -33.70 -0.28
N MET A 262 -23.81 -33.13 0.77
CA MET A 262 -22.92 -33.83 1.73
C MET A 262 -23.71 -34.71 2.72
N GLY A 263 -25.02 -34.56 2.81
CA GLY A 263 -25.82 -35.21 3.83
C GLY A 263 -25.44 -34.80 5.28
N ALA A 264 -24.73 -33.67 5.41
CA ALA A 264 -24.24 -33.19 6.70
C ALA A 264 -25.41 -32.70 7.56
N LYS A 265 -25.46 -33.19 8.80
CA LYS A 265 -26.52 -32.84 9.77
C LYS A 265 -25.88 -32.50 11.11
N GLY A 266 -26.11 -31.26 11.57
CA GLY A 266 -25.64 -30.79 12.86
C GLY A 266 -24.10 -30.71 12.92
N GLY A 267 -23.60 -30.55 14.12
CA GLY A 267 -22.20 -30.37 14.44
C GLY A 267 -22.03 -29.40 15.61
N PHE A 268 -20.81 -29.04 15.90
CA PHE A 268 -20.51 -28.13 17.01
C PHE A 268 -20.85 -26.69 16.60
N VAL A 269 -21.85 -26.08 17.26
CA VAL A 269 -22.26 -24.67 17.08
C VAL A 269 -21.39 -23.73 17.92
N GLY A 270 -21.16 -24.09 19.22
CA GLY A 270 -20.25 -23.38 20.11
C GLY A 270 -20.69 -21.97 20.50
N ARG A 271 -21.99 -21.67 20.60
CA ARG A 271 -22.52 -20.33 20.90
C ARG A 271 -22.03 -19.78 22.24
N ASP A 272 -22.21 -20.53 23.33
CA ASP A 272 -21.88 -20.03 24.66
C ASP A 272 -20.38 -19.81 24.85
N GLU A 273 -19.56 -20.72 24.33
CA GLU A 273 -18.10 -20.55 24.33
C GLU A 273 -17.69 -19.33 23.52
N TYR A 274 -18.23 -19.15 22.33
CA TYR A 274 -17.96 -17.99 21.49
C TYR A 274 -18.29 -16.67 22.21
N LEU A 275 -19.50 -16.57 22.76
CA LEU A 275 -19.95 -15.37 23.48
C LEU A 275 -19.06 -15.04 24.68
N LYS A 276 -18.57 -16.05 25.38
CA LYS A 276 -17.60 -15.90 26.48
C LYS A 276 -16.26 -15.35 25.96
N GLN A 277 -15.76 -15.87 24.84
CA GLN A 277 -14.49 -15.46 24.26
C GLN A 277 -14.52 -14.02 23.71
N VAL A 278 -15.64 -13.56 23.16
CA VAL A 278 -15.82 -12.19 22.65
C VAL A 278 -16.37 -11.21 23.69
N ALA A 279 -16.56 -11.62 24.93
CA ALA A 279 -17.18 -10.79 25.98
C ALA A 279 -16.40 -9.48 26.22
N VAL A 280 -15.06 -9.53 26.19
CA VAL A 280 -14.20 -8.35 26.40
C VAL A 280 -14.40 -7.33 25.29
N ILE A 281 -14.33 -7.73 24.01
CA ILE A 281 -14.50 -6.81 22.90
C ILE A 281 -15.93 -6.25 22.81
N LYS A 282 -16.94 -7.03 23.21
CA LYS A 282 -18.34 -6.55 23.28
C LYS A 282 -18.54 -5.56 24.44
N ARG A 283 -17.95 -5.81 25.61
CA ARG A 283 -17.95 -4.88 26.73
C ARG A 283 -17.30 -3.54 26.36
N ASP A 284 -16.18 -3.58 25.63
CA ASP A 284 -15.39 -2.41 25.29
C ASP A 284 -15.90 -1.68 24.04
N ALA A 285 -16.92 -2.21 23.34
CA ALA A 285 -17.51 -1.60 22.16
C ALA A 285 -17.91 -0.13 22.34
N PRO A 286 -18.49 0.33 23.49
CA PRO A 286 -18.79 1.75 23.68
C PRO A 286 -17.56 2.66 23.75
N ALA A 287 -16.38 2.13 24.11
CA ALA A 287 -15.12 2.89 24.07
C ALA A 287 -14.64 3.04 22.64
N TYR A 288 -14.67 1.96 21.87
CA TYR A 288 -14.32 1.99 20.46
C TYR A 288 -15.25 2.86 19.62
N ASN A 289 -16.57 2.84 19.89
CA ASN A 289 -17.53 3.73 19.23
C ASN A 289 -17.19 5.22 19.46
N ALA A 290 -16.78 5.58 20.68
CA ALA A 290 -16.32 6.95 20.97
C ALA A 290 -15.01 7.28 20.21
N TYR A 291 -14.08 6.33 20.15
CA TYR A 291 -12.85 6.47 19.38
C TYR A 291 -13.13 6.68 17.88
N ASP A 292 -13.99 5.87 17.27
CA ASP A 292 -14.31 5.96 15.84
C ASP A 292 -14.99 7.29 15.50
N GLN A 293 -15.89 7.76 16.36
CA GLN A 293 -16.47 9.11 16.26
C GLN A 293 -15.39 10.19 16.40
N GLY A 294 -14.42 9.99 17.29
CA GLY A 294 -13.29 10.89 17.47
C GLY A 294 -12.38 10.95 16.24
N VAL A 295 -12.10 9.80 15.60
CA VAL A 295 -11.37 9.73 14.32
C VAL A 295 -12.16 10.46 13.22
N ALA A 296 -13.47 10.24 13.14
CA ALA A 296 -14.33 10.95 12.19
C ALA A 296 -14.37 12.47 12.44
N ALA A 297 -14.34 12.94 13.69
CA ALA A 297 -14.21 14.34 14.04
C ALA A 297 -12.83 14.89 13.62
N ALA A 298 -11.75 14.14 13.88
CA ALA A 298 -10.38 14.51 13.51
C ALA A 298 -10.22 14.66 11.99
N SER A 299 -10.83 13.76 11.18
CA SER A 299 -10.81 13.88 9.72
C SER A 299 -11.48 15.15 9.20
N LYS A 300 -12.45 15.67 9.94
CA LYS A 300 -13.12 16.98 9.71
C LYS A 300 -12.40 18.15 10.37
N LYS A 301 -11.20 17.93 10.95
CA LYS A 301 -10.43 18.92 11.71
C LYS A 301 -11.16 19.51 12.93
N GLN A 302 -12.12 18.77 13.48
CA GLN A 302 -12.87 19.13 14.68
C GLN A 302 -12.10 18.69 15.93
N TRP A 303 -10.92 19.29 16.17
CA TRP A 303 -9.92 18.79 17.12
C TRP A 303 -10.39 18.77 18.57
N GLN A 304 -11.17 19.78 19.00
CA GLN A 304 -11.71 19.81 20.35
C GLN A 304 -12.73 18.69 20.59
N GLN A 305 -13.56 18.40 19.60
CA GLN A 305 -14.50 17.28 19.65
C GLN A 305 -13.75 15.94 19.64
N ALA A 306 -12.74 15.79 18.79
CA ALA A 306 -11.91 14.59 18.76
C ALA A 306 -11.21 14.32 20.11
N LEU A 307 -10.72 15.39 20.77
CA LEU A 307 -10.13 15.30 22.10
C LEU A 307 -11.14 14.81 23.14
N GLY A 308 -12.33 15.40 23.18
CA GLY A 308 -13.37 15.00 24.13
C GLY A 308 -13.83 13.54 23.93
N LEU A 309 -13.91 13.08 22.67
CA LEU A 309 -14.27 11.70 22.34
C LEU A 309 -13.13 10.71 22.68
N ALA A 310 -11.86 11.10 22.49
CA ALA A 310 -10.73 10.32 22.94
C ALA A 310 -10.72 10.16 24.48
N ASP A 311 -11.02 11.23 25.22
CA ASP A 311 -11.13 11.18 26.68
C ASP A 311 -12.30 10.29 27.15
N GLN A 312 -13.43 10.32 26.45
CA GLN A 312 -14.56 9.40 26.72
C GLN A 312 -14.17 7.93 26.46
N ALA A 313 -13.42 7.64 25.39
CA ALA A 313 -12.93 6.31 25.08
C ALA A 313 -11.98 5.82 26.19
N ILE A 314 -11.00 6.64 26.59
CA ILE A 314 -10.04 6.35 27.66
C ILE A 314 -10.75 6.11 29.01
N ALA A 315 -11.77 6.88 29.33
CA ALA A 315 -12.53 6.72 30.57
C ALA A 315 -13.23 5.35 30.66
N LYS A 316 -13.62 4.77 29.49
CA LYS A 316 -14.26 3.46 29.40
C LYS A 316 -13.24 2.31 29.33
N GLN A 317 -12.11 2.51 28.66
CA GLN A 317 -11.03 1.53 28.50
C GLN A 317 -9.66 2.23 28.47
N SER A 318 -9.03 2.31 29.62
CA SER A 318 -7.78 3.06 29.81
C SER A 318 -6.51 2.32 29.33
N LYS A 319 -6.62 1.06 28.88
CA LYS A 319 -5.47 0.26 28.43
C LYS A 319 -5.34 0.19 26.91
N GLU A 320 -6.19 0.91 26.16
CA GLU A 320 -6.16 0.89 24.70
C GLU A 320 -5.26 2.01 24.14
N SER A 321 -4.21 1.64 23.43
CA SER A 321 -3.20 2.57 22.89
C SER A 321 -3.74 3.51 21.84
N LEU A 322 -4.69 3.06 20.99
CA LEU A 322 -5.27 3.87 19.92
C LEU A 322 -5.96 5.13 20.47
N PHE A 323 -6.56 5.04 21.65
CA PHE A 323 -7.27 6.19 22.26
C PHE A 323 -6.31 7.29 22.67
N TYR A 324 -5.16 6.92 23.23
CA TYR A 324 -4.09 7.88 23.55
C TYR A 324 -3.42 8.42 22.29
N GLY A 325 -3.28 7.62 21.24
CA GLY A 325 -2.81 8.09 19.93
C GLY A 325 -3.71 9.20 19.37
N LEU A 326 -5.03 8.99 19.35
CA LEU A 326 -6.01 9.99 18.93
C LEU A 326 -5.96 11.27 19.80
N LYS A 327 -5.89 11.08 21.14
CA LYS A 327 -5.72 12.21 22.09
C LYS A 327 -4.47 13.02 21.77
N GLY A 328 -3.35 12.34 21.51
CA GLY A 328 -2.09 12.99 21.11
C GLY A 328 -2.23 13.80 19.82
N VAL A 329 -2.88 13.23 18.79
CA VAL A 329 -3.15 13.95 17.53
C VAL A 329 -3.98 15.21 17.78
N ALA A 330 -5.09 15.10 18.51
CA ALA A 330 -5.97 16.22 18.78
C ALA A 330 -5.25 17.35 19.55
N LEU A 331 -4.49 17.01 20.61
CA LEU A 331 -3.71 17.96 21.40
C LEU A 331 -2.62 18.65 20.57
N ALA A 332 -1.89 17.92 19.73
CA ALA A 332 -0.86 18.49 18.86
C ALA A 332 -1.44 19.50 17.86
N GLN A 333 -2.64 19.23 17.34
CA GLN A 333 -3.33 20.15 16.42
C GLN A 333 -3.93 21.37 17.14
N LEU A 334 -4.25 21.25 18.42
CA LEU A 334 -4.67 22.36 19.28
C LEU A 334 -3.50 23.18 19.83
N GLY A 335 -2.25 22.75 19.57
CA GLY A 335 -1.04 23.45 20.00
C GLY A 335 -0.51 23.05 21.37
N ASP A 336 -1.17 22.13 22.10
CA ASP A 336 -0.71 21.64 23.40
C ASP A 336 0.31 20.48 23.21
N ASN A 337 1.49 20.86 22.69
CA ASN A 337 2.51 19.89 22.29
C ASN A 337 3.02 19.02 23.46
N GLN A 338 3.09 19.57 24.68
CA GLN A 338 3.58 18.82 25.84
C GLN A 338 2.60 17.70 26.25
N LYS A 339 1.30 18.01 26.33
CA LYS A 339 0.29 16.98 26.60
C LYS A 339 0.15 15.98 25.45
N ALA A 340 0.38 16.42 24.20
CA ALA A 340 0.42 15.52 23.06
C ALA A 340 1.56 14.50 23.19
N LEU A 341 2.78 14.94 23.53
CA LEU A 341 3.91 14.05 23.78
C LEU A 341 3.60 13.03 24.88
N ALA A 342 3.07 13.48 26.02
CA ALA A 342 2.68 12.59 27.11
C ALA A 342 1.61 11.56 26.68
N SER A 343 0.67 11.96 25.83
CA SER A 343 -0.34 11.04 25.28
C SER A 343 0.29 10.00 24.35
N TYR A 344 1.21 10.37 23.48
CA TYR A 344 1.95 9.41 22.63
C TYR A 344 2.88 8.50 23.46
N ASP A 345 3.52 9.02 24.51
CA ASP A 345 4.32 8.22 25.42
C ASP A 345 3.48 7.11 26.05
N GLN A 346 2.26 7.45 26.52
CA GLN A 346 1.31 6.47 27.03
C GLN A 346 0.85 5.48 25.96
N ALA A 347 0.55 5.93 24.74
CA ALA A 347 0.17 5.08 23.64
C ALA A 347 1.28 4.05 23.30
N ILE A 348 2.52 4.50 23.22
CA ILE A 348 3.69 3.64 22.95
C ILE A 348 3.93 2.66 24.12
N SER A 349 3.79 3.11 25.36
CA SER A 349 3.92 2.25 26.53
C SER A 349 2.88 1.10 26.53
N LEU A 350 1.66 1.40 26.10
CA LEU A 350 0.58 0.40 26.01
C LEU A 350 0.74 -0.54 24.82
N ASN A 351 1.18 -0.02 23.66
CA ASN A 351 1.46 -0.83 22.48
C ASN A 351 2.72 -0.35 21.75
N PRO A 352 3.91 -0.89 22.07
CA PRO A 352 5.17 -0.54 21.42
C PRO A 352 5.32 -1.15 20.02
N ARG A 353 4.34 -1.93 19.55
CA ARG A 353 4.37 -2.61 18.26
C ARG A 353 3.48 -1.93 17.21
N TYR A 354 2.92 -0.76 17.48
CA TYR A 354 2.08 -0.03 16.53
C TYR A 354 2.80 1.20 15.99
N TYR A 355 3.04 1.22 14.66
CA TYR A 355 3.87 2.20 13.98
C TYR A 355 3.39 3.65 14.13
N ALA A 356 2.04 3.87 14.10
CA ALA A 356 1.48 5.21 14.01
C ALA A 356 1.79 6.08 15.24
N ASN A 357 1.90 5.48 16.43
CA ASN A 357 2.23 6.22 17.65
C ASN A 357 3.65 6.81 17.58
N TYR A 358 4.62 6.03 17.06
CA TYR A 358 5.99 6.50 16.82
C TYR A 358 6.03 7.55 15.70
N LEU A 359 5.29 7.33 14.60
CA LEU A 359 5.20 8.28 13.51
C LEU A 359 4.73 9.64 14.00
N GLN A 360 3.60 9.68 14.69
CA GLN A 360 2.99 10.93 15.14
C GLN A 360 3.86 11.65 16.19
N ARG A 361 4.46 10.91 17.15
CA ARG A 361 5.38 11.51 18.12
C ARG A 361 6.65 12.02 17.43
N GLY A 362 7.21 11.27 16.48
CA GLY A 362 8.38 11.67 15.70
C GLY A 362 8.15 12.94 14.89
N LEU A 363 7.00 13.06 14.20
CA LEU A 363 6.63 14.27 13.47
C LEU A 363 6.44 15.48 14.39
N LEU A 364 5.84 15.27 15.56
CA LEU A 364 5.69 16.34 16.56
C LEU A 364 7.04 16.79 17.10
N LEU A 365 7.95 15.87 17.43
CA LEU A 365 9.30 16.17 17.88
C LEU A 365 10.11 16.91 16.80
N GLN A 366 9.99 16.51 15.53
CA GLN A 366 10.59 17.24 14.39
C GLN A 366 10.09 18.68 14.35
N LYS A 367 8.78 18.89 14.43
CA LYS A 367 8.17 20.23 14.46
C LYS A 367 8.65 21.08 15.65
N MET A 368 8.92 20.45 16.79
CA MET A 368 9.43 21.11 18.00
C MET A 368 10.95 21.35 17.97
N GLY A 369 11.67 20.86 16.97
CA GLY A 369 13.13 21.00 16.83
C GLY A 369 13.94 19.94 17.58
N ASP A 370 13.33 18.94 18.23
CA ASP A 370 14.04 17.81 18.86
C ASP A 370 14.40 16.74 17.82
N ALA A 371 15.41 17.06 17.02
CA ALA A 371 15.85 16.22 15.91
C ALA A 371 16.34 14.82 16.37
N SER A 372 16.93 14.71 17.55
CA SER A 372 17.46 13.43 18.07
C SER A 372 16.35 12.43 18.36
N ARG A 373 15.35 12.84 19.15
CA ARG A 373 14.21 11.99 19.49
C ARG A 373 13.33 11.74 18.26
N ALA A 374 13.12 12.74 17.40
CA ALA A 374 12.38 12.61 16.16
C ALA A 374 12.98 11.53 15.26
N LYS A 375 14.30 11.53 15.05
CA LYS A 375 15.01 10.50 14.25
C LYS A 375 14.81 9.10 14.80
N THR A 376 14.89 8.95 16.13
CA THR A 376 14.68 7.66 16.80
C THR A 376 13.26 7.12 16.56
N ASP A 377 12.25 7.96 16.73
CA ASP A 377 10.84 7.58 16.57
C ASP A 377 10.50 7.29 15.11
N LEU A 378 10.90 8.15 14.18
CA LEU A 378 10.66 7.93 12.74
C LEU A 378 11.32 6.63 12.25
N ALA A 379 12.53 6.32 12.74
CA ALA A 379 13.18 5.04 12.43
C ALA A 379 12.45 3.84 13.07
N ALA A 380 11.90 3.98 14.28
CA ALA A 380 11.08 2.95 14.92
C ALA A 380 9.78 2.71 14.12
N SER A 381 9.12 3.78 13.68
CA SER A 381 7.94 3.70 12.82
C SER A 381 8.24 2.98 11.50
N GLU A 382 9.32 3.34 10.81
CA GLU A 382 9.70 2.70 9.53
C GLU A 382 10.00 1.21 9.65
N ARG A 383 10.58 0.75 10.78
CA ARG A 383 10.79 -0.68 11.02
C ARG A 383 9.49 -1.46 11.16
N LEU A 384 8.43 -0.82 11.65
CA LEU A 384 7.11 -1.43 11.81
C LEU A 384 6.30 -1.36 10.52
N LEU A 385 6.27 -0.18 9.89
CA LEU A 385 5.63 0.06 8.61
C LEU A 385 6.38 1.18 7.86
N PRO A 386 7.05 0.88 6.73
CA PRO A 386 7.63 1.91 5.87
C PRO A 386 6.54 2.81 5.29
N THR A 387 6.63 4.12 5.55
CA THR A 387 5.65 5.10 5.06
C THR A 387 6.34 6.24 4.33
N ALA A 388 5.67 6.80 3.31
CA ALA A 388 6.17 7.97 2.59
C ALA A 388 6.33 9.17 3.53
N VAL A 389 5.44 9.32 4.51
CA VAL A 389 5.47 10.40 5.50
C VAL A 389 6.72 10.31 6.37
N ALA A 390 7.05 9.12 6.90
CA ALA A 390 8.25 8.94 7.71
C ALA A 390 9.52 9.18 6.88
N SER A 391 9.56 8.65 5.67
CA SER A 391 10.69 8.83 4.76
C SER A 391 10.86 10.30 4.36
N LEU A 392 9.78 11.03 4.03
CA LEU A 392 9.84 12.47 3.76
C LEU A 392 10.44 13.23 4.94
N ALA A 393 9.91 13.02 6.15
CA ALA A 393 10.36 13.69 7.36
C ALA A 393 11.86 13.42 7.64
N GLN A 394 12.30 12.17 7.51
CA GLN A 394 13.74 11.82 7.66
C GLN A 394 14.60 12.47 6.59
N GLY A 395 14.11 12.55 5.34
CA GLY A 395 14.80 13.25 4.26
C GLY A 395 14.96 14.75 4.54
N GLU A 396 13.92 15.40 5.04
CA GLU A 396 13.95 16.82 5.44
C GLU A 396 14.93 17.06 6.61
N MET A 397 14.94 16.18 7.61
CA MET A 397 15.87 16.26 8.73
C MET A 397 17.32 16.05 8.29
N ALA A 398 17.57 15.10 7.39
CA ALA A 398 18.90 14.88 6.83
C ALA A 398 19.38 16.08 6.02
N LEU A 399 18.48 16.71 5.23
CA LEU A 399 18.79 17.90 4.46
C LEU A 399 19.11 19.10 5.38
N ALA A 400 18.35 19.29 6.45
CA ALA A 400 18.60 20.33 7.46
C ALA A 400 19.93 20.12 8.18
N ALA A 401 20.37 18.88 8.36
CA ALA A 401 21.68 18.51 8.91
C ALA A 401 22.85 18.61 7.91
N GLY A 402 22.56 18.98 6.63
CA GLY A 402 23.58 19.05 5.56
C GLY A 402 23.91 17.70 4.90
N ASP A 403 23.31 16.59 5.32
CA ASP A 403 23.55 15.27 4.71
C ASP A 403 22.65 15.06 3.48
N THR A 404 23.06 15.68 2.37
CA THR A 404 22.35 15.59 1.10
C THR A 404 22.24 14.15 0.58
N ARG A 405 23.23 13.29 0.85
CA ARG A 405 23.23 11.89 0.40
C ARG A 405 22.14 11.08 1.09
N ILE A 406 22.02 11.21 2.41
CA ILE A 406 20.95 10.55 3.18
C ILE A 406 19.58 11.14 2.82
N ALA A 407 19.49 12.47 2.67
CA ALA A 407 18.26 13.12 2.22
C ALA A 407 17.77 12.55 0.88
N TYR A 408 18.67 12.37 -0.07
CA TYR A 408 18.35 11.80 -1.39
C TYR A 408 17.81 10.38 -1.29
N GLN A 409 18.37 9.54 -0.41
CA GLN A 409 17.89 8.17 -0.18
C GLN A 409 16.47 8.15 0.38
N HIS A 410 16.18 8.99 1.37
CA HIS A 410 14.86 9.07 1.98
C HIS A 410 13.80 9.64 1.03
N PHE A 411 14.10 10.74 0.31
CA PHE A 411 13.20 11.27 -0.71
C PHE A 411 12.99 10.28 -1.87
N GLY A 412 14.04 9.53 -2.25
CA GLY A 412 13.96 8.47 -3.25
C GLY A 412 12.96 7.38 -2.90
N ARG A 413 12.85 7.01 -1.63
CA ARG A 413 11.81 6.09 -1.13
C ARG A 413 10.44 6.75 -1.10
N ALA A 414 10.35 7.96 -0.52
CA ALA A 414 9.08 8.65 -0.37
C ALA A 414 8.39 8.97 -1.72
N GLN A 415 9.17 9.26 -2.79
CA GLN A 415 8.65 9.60 -4.13
C GLN A 415 7.83 8.47 -4.78
N GLU A 416 7.97 7.22 -4.32
CA GLU A 416 7.20 6.07 -4.83
C GLU A 416 5.69 6.23 -4.54
N SER A 417 5.33 6.96 -3.49
CA SER A 417 3.93 7.28 -3.18
C SER A 417 3.32 8.26 -4.18
N GLN A 418 2.03 8.04 -4.49
CA GLN A 418 1.23 8.96 -5.30
C GLN A 418 0.49 10.01 -4.45
N GLY A 419 0.67 9.99 -3.13
CA GLY A 419 0.07 10.92 -2.20
C GLY A 419 0.86 12.22 -2.00
N PRO A 420 0.41 13.10 -1.08
CA PRO A 420 1.05 14.38 -0.77
C PRO A 420 2.53 14.27 -0.38
N ALA A 421 2.91 13.28 0.44
CA ALA A 421 4.29 13.08 0.84
C ALA A 421 5.19 12.68 -0.33
N GLY A 422 4.69 11.83 -1.23
CA GLY A 422 5.42 11.48 -2.45
C GLY A 422 5.60 12.68 -3.39
N ASN A 423 4.57 13.51 -3.54
CA ASN A 423 4.66 14.75 -4.31
C ASN A 423 5.70 15.72 -3.71
N ALA A 424 5.69 15.88 -2.39
CA ALA A 424 6.68 16.70 -1.68
C ALA A 424 8.10 16.16 -1.87
N ALA A 425 8.29 14.84 -1.78
CA ALA A 425 9.58 14.20 -1.99
C ALA A 425 10.10 14.40 -3.41
N ARG A 426 9.25 14.25 -4.44
CA ARG A 426 9.61 14.55 -5.84
C ARG A 426 10.04 16.01 -6.03
N ALA A 427 9.35 16.94 -5.37
CA ALA A 427 9.72 18.35 -5.40
C ALA A 427 11.09 18.61 -4.74
N GLN A 428 11.41 17.94 -3.63
CA GLN A 428 12.72 18.05 -2.99
C GLN A 428 13.84 17.42 -3.84
N LEU A 429 13.59 16.25 -4.44
CA LEU A 429 14.54 15.61 -5.36
C LEU A 429 14.84 16.50 -6.57
N LEU A 430 13.81 17.11 -7.17
CA LEU A 430 13.99 18.04 -8.27
C LEU A 430 14.89 19.23 -7.88
N LYS A 431 14.69 19.81 -6.67
CA LYS A 431 15.56 20.90 -6.17
C LYS A 431 17.02 20.45 -6.07
N LEU A 432 17.25 19.27 -5.51
CA LEU A 432 18.59 18.71 -5.35
C LEU A 432 19.22 18.38 -6.70
N ASP A 433 18.49 17.78 -7.61
CA ASP A 433 18.95 17.41 -8.94
C ASP A 433 19.26 18.62 -9.83
N LEU A 434 18.45 19.68 -9.78
CA LEU A 434 18.71 20.91 -10.54
C LEU A 434 20.04 21.57 -10.11
N VAL A 435 20.44 21.42 -8.86
CA VAL A 435 21.75 21.90 -8.39
C VAL A 435 22.89 20.96 -8.80
N ARG A 436 22.68 19.66 -8.67
CA ARG A 436 23.74 18.65 -8.82
C ARG A 436 23.94 18.19 -10.27
N ALA A 437 22.84 18.03 -11.01
CA ALA A 437 22.82 17.44 -12.35
C ALA A 437 21.71 18.10 -13.22
N PRO A 438 21.80 19.44 -13.46
CA PRO A 438 20.76 20.18 -14.16
C PRO A 438 20.48 19.65 -15.57
N HIS A 439 21.46 19.00 -16.21
CA HIS A 439 21.34 18.38 -17.54
C HIS A 439 20.27 17.26 -17.60
N LYS A 440 19.83 16.70 -16.47
CA LYS A 440 18.72 15.74 -16.44
C LYS A 440 17.37 16.40 -16.80
N TYR A 441 17.24 17.68 -16.50
CA TYR A 441 15.98 18.43 -16.62
C TYR A 441 16.04 19.60 -17.59
N VAL A 442 17.24 19.92 -18.08
CA VAL A 442 17.45 21.01 -19.03
C VAL A 442 18.24 20.46 -20.20
N GLN A 443 17.59 20.39 -21.34
CA GLN A 443 18.27 20.06 -22.58
C GLN A 443 18.79 21.34 -23.22
N ALA A 444 20.05 21.38 -23.63
CA ALA A 444 20.65 22.49 -24.37
C ALA A 444 21.22 22.00 -25.70
N GLY A 445 21.12 22.84 -26.71
CA GLY A 445 21.66 22.62 -28.05
C GLY A 445 22.25 23.90 -28.63
N LEU A 446 23.01 23.76 -29.71
CA LEU A 446 23.59 24.88 -30.45
C LEU A 446 22.97 24.94 -31.84
N ALA A 447 22.72 26.17 -32.30
CA ALA A 447 22.36 26.51 -33.68
C ALA A 447 23.22 27.66 -34.14
N MET A 448 23.18 27.99 -35.43
CA MET A 448 23.85 29.15 -36.02
C MET A 448 22.80 30.02 -36.71
N ASP A 449 22.84 31.32 -36.49
CA ASP A 449 21.96 32.25 -37.18
C ASP A 449 22.52 32.65 -38.59
N ASP A 450 21.72 33.37 -39.36
CA ASP A 450 22.05 33.78 -40.72
C ASP A 450 23.30 34.69 -40.79
N LYS A 451 23.75 35.23 -39.64
CA LYS A 451 24.94 36.07 -39.52
C LYS A 451 26.17 35.32 -39.00
N GLY A 452 26.08 33.98 -38.89
CA GLY A 452 27.16 33.14 -38.36
C GLY A 452 27.35 33.21 -36.84
N ARG A 453 26.38 33.74 -36.08
CA ARG A 453 26.46 33.79 -34.61
C ARG A 453 25.92 32.53 -34.01
N VAL A 454 26.54 32.04 -32.95
CA VAL A 454 26.12 30.87 -32.20
C VAL A 454 24.87 31.22 -31.40
N VAL A 455 23.83 30.41 -31.54
CA VAL A 455 22.57 30.48 -30.81
C VAL A 455 22.48 29.28 -29.87
N VAL A 456 22.30 29.54 -28.59
CA VAL A 456 22.00 28.49 -27.58
C VAL A 456 20.50 28.28 -27.51
N GLU A 457 20.07 27.06 -27.76
CA GLU A 457 18.67 26.63 -27.59
C GLU A 457 18.56 25.82 -26.30
N VAL A 458 17.54 26.08 -25.48
CA VAL A 458 17.30 25.40 -24.23
C VAL A 458 15.85 24.97 -24.12
N ILE A 459 15.63 23.76 -23.62
CA ILE A 459 14.29 23.21 -23.34
C ILE A 459 14.23 22.83 -21.87
N ASN A 460 13.19 23.29 -21.17
CA ASN A 460 12.88 22.80 -19.82
C ASN A 460 12.13 21.48 -19.88
N LEU A 461 12.75 20.41 -19.45
CA LEU A 461 12.15 19.07 -19.32
C LEU A 461 11.67 18.77 -17.89
N ALA A 462 11.87 19.71 -16.94
CA ALA A 462 11.38 19.55 -15.58
C ALA A 462 9.85 19.63 -15.53
N PRO A 463 9.19 18.97 -14.56
CA PRO A 463 7.74 19.01 -14.38
C PRO A 463 7.24 20.36 -13.84
N SER A 464 8.14 21.29 -13.48
CA SER A 464 7.83 22.62 -12.98
C SER A 464 8.67 23.69 -13.69
N ALA A 465 8.30 24.95 -13.50
CA ALA A 465 9.07 26.08 -14.01
C ALA A 465 10.45 26.17 -13.34
N ILE A 466 11.46 26.51 -14.15
CA ILE A 466 12.86 26.72 -13.73
C ILE A 466 13.31 28.13 -14.05
N LYS A 467 14.29 28.60 -13.30
CA LYS A 467 14.90 29.94 -13.48
C LYS A 467 16.43 29.87 -13.34
N ASN A 468 17.09 30.98 -13.60
CA ASN A 468 18.54 31.12 -13.46
C ASN A 468 19.32 30.02 -14.20
N VAL A 469 18.85 29.68 -15.41
CA VAL A 469 19.51 28.68 -16.25
C VAL A 469 20.79 29.27 -16.82
N VAL A 470 21.92 28.57 -16.62
CA VAL A 470 23.21 28.92 -17.16
C VAL A 470 23.73 27.75 -18.00
N VAL A 471 24.09 28.05 -19.22
CA VAL A 471 24.63 27.10 -20.18
C VAL A 471 26.01 27.59 -20.65
N ASN A 472 27.01 26.72 -20.59
CA ASN A 472 28.32 27.03 -21.14
C ASN A 472 28.44 26.53 -22.56
N VAL A 473 28.89 27.41 -23.46
CA VAL A 473 29.38 27.04 -24.79
C VAL A 473 30.90 26.85 -24.69
N ILE A 474 31.38 25.67 -25.03
CA ILE A 474 32.77 25.26 -24.87
C ILE A 474 33.38 25.07 -26.25
N SER A 475 34.48 25.75 -26.52
CA SER A 475 35.23 25.65 -27.77
C SER A 475 36.25 24.50 -27.71
N ALA A 476 36.78 24.09 -28.85
CA ALA A 476 37.76 23.01 -28.99
C ALA A 476 39.06 23.23 -28.17
N ASN A 477 39.43 24.49 -27.91
CA ASN A 477 40.58 24.84 -27.07
C ASN A 477 40.24 24.91 -25.56
N GLY A 478 39.02 24.49 -25.16
CA GLY A 478 38.60 24.47 -23.76
C GLY A 478 38.08 25.81 -23.21
N GLN A 479 38.05 26.88 -24.01
CA GLN A 479 37.45 28.14 -23.56
C GLN A 479 35.94 27.99 -23.39
N SER A 480 35.41 28.54 -22.32
CA SER A 480 34.00 28.42 -21.92
C SER A 480 33.35 29.79 -21.86
N LEU A 481 32.24 29.96 -22.61
CA LEU A 481 31.42 31.16 -22.62
C LEU A 481 30.11 30.86 -21.85
N PRO A 482 29.86 31.48 -20.69
CA PRO A 482 28.60 31.33 -19.98
C PRO A 482 27.48 32.13 -20.65
N VAL A 483 26.37 31.48 -20.91
CA VAL A 483 25.15 32.07 -21.47
C VAL A 483 24.06 31.97 -20.43
N ASN A 484 23.60 33.12 -19.96
CA ASN A 484 22.54 33.21 -18.94
C ASN A 484 21.18 33.40 -19.65
N LEU A 485 20.24 32.53 -19.39
CA LEU A 485 18.87 32.67 -19.87
C LEU A 485 18.09 33.63 -18.98
N LYS A 486 17.37 34.56 -19.58
CA LYS A 486 16.54 35.56 -18.90
C LYS A 486 15.14 34.95 -18.60
N GLY A 487 14.66 35.18 -17.39
CA GLY A 487 13.31 34.80 -16.96
C GLY A 487 13.13 33.30 -16.69
N PRO A 488 11.95 32.94 -16.16
CA PRO A 488 11.60 31.55 -15.94
C PRO A 488 11.22 30.86 -17.25
N LEU A 489 11.45 29.55 -17.30
CA LEU A 489 11.02 28.66 -18.37
C LEU A 489 9.95 27.72 -17.81
N ALA A 490 8.74 27.74 -18.35
CA ALA A 490 7.69 26.79 -18.00
C ALA A 490 8.04 25.36 -18.47
N PRO A 491 7.40 24.31 -17.94
CA PRO A 491 7.58 22.94 -18.42
C PRO A 491 7.40 22.84 -19.94
N GLY A 492 8.34 22.19 -20.62
CA GLY A 492 8.35 22.03 -22.07
C GLY A 492 8.69 23.30 -22.88
N GLN A 493 8.84 24.46 -22.24
CA GLN A 493 9.16 25.71 -22.92
C GLN A 493 10.57 25.68 -23.47
N ARG A 494 10.70 26.25 -24.71
CA ARG A 494 11.96 26.48 -25.38
C ARG A 494 12.34 27.94 -25.27
N SER A 495 13.64 28.21 -25.15
CA SER A 495 14.23 29.55 -25.22
C SER A 495 15.46 29.54 -26.10
N ARG A 496 15.69 30.67 -26.80
CA ARG A 496 16.84 30.88 -27.66
C ARG A 496 17.60 32.12 -27.23
N VAL A 497 18.92 32.03 -27.15
CA VAL A 497 19.79 33.15 -26.82
C VAL A 497 20.91 33.23 -27.87
N THR A 498 20.94 34.31 -28.64
CA THR A 498 22.04 34.59 -29.56
C THR A 498 23.23 35.08 -28.76
N THR A 499 24.37 34.46 -28.94
CA THR A 499 25.61 34.85 -28.26
C THR A 499 26.41 35.86 -29.11
N ALA A 500 27.42 36.46 -28.50
CA ALA A 500 28.39 37.27 -29.25
C ALA A 500 29.45 36.40 -30.01
N LEU A 501 29.42 35.07 -29.80
CA LEU A 501 30.36 34.15 -30.45
C LEU A 501 29.99 33.98 -31.92
N ALA A 502 30.90 34.30 -32.82
CA ALA A 502 30.80 33.98 -34.23
C ALA A 502 31.49 32.64 -34.54
N ALA A 503 30.85 31.84 -35.37
CA ALA A 503 31.39 30.55 -35.80
C ALA A 503 31.29 30.42 -37.32
N THR A 504 32.23 29.71 -37.93
CA THR A 504 32.15 29.26 -39.32
C THR A 504 31.63 27.83 -39.38
N ALA A 505 31.13 27.37 -40.50
CA ALA A 505 30.69 25.98 -40.66
C ALA A 505 31.79 24.97 -40.28
N ALA A 506 33.06 25.34 -40.45
CA ALA A 506 34.20 24.47 -40.12
C ALA A 506 34.46 24.30 -38.61
N ASN A 507 34.24 25.36 -37.79
CA ASN A 507 34.51 25.30 -36.36
C ASN A 507 33.26 25.14 -35.50
N PHE A 508 32.06 25.31 -36.06
CA PHE A 508 30.79 25.13 -35.31
C PHE A 508 30.64 23.70 -34.76
N ASN A 509 31.00 22.71 -35.57
CA ASN A 509 30.87 21.30 -35.18
C ASN A 509 31.84 20.89 -34.02
N SER A 510 32.84 21.71 -33.70
CA SER A 510 33.76 21.50 -32.60
C SER A 510 33.27 22.13 -31.28
N LEU A 511 32.17 22.90 -31.30
CA LEU A 511 31.60 23.52 -30.13
C LEU A 511 30.79 22.47 -29.34
N GLN A 512 30.91 22.52 -28.02
CA GLN A 512 30.11 21.74 -27.09
C GLN A 512 29.24 22.66 -26.24
N VAL A 513 28.16 22.11 -25.72
CA VAL A 513 27.24 22.82 -24.82
C VAL A 513 27.03 22.03 -23.55
N ALA A 514 27.10 22.69 -22.41
CA ALA A 514 26.86 22.07 -21.09
C ALA A 514 25.96 22.96 -20.24
N VAL A 515 24.91 22.35 -19.66
CA VAL A 515 24.06 23.02 -18.66
C VAL A 515 24.78 22.95 -17.32
N VAL A 516 25.11 24.12 -16.75
CA VAL A 516 25.89 24.20 -15.51
C VAL A 516 25.08 24.61 -14.29
N ARG A 517 23.93 25.24 -14.50
CA ARG A 517 23.04 25.65 -13.42
C ARG A 517 21.59 25.76 -13.90
N ALA A 518 20.70 25.34 -13.06
CA ALA A 518 19.26 25.65 -13.11
C ALA A 518 18.71 25.64 -11.68
N GLN A 519 17.63 26.38 -11.44
CA GLN A 519 16.97 26.45 -10.14
C GLN A 519 15.46 26.32 -10.35
N PRO A 520 14.70 25.73 -9.40
CA PRO A 520 13.24 25.80 -9.44
C PRO A 520 12.81 27.27 -9.28
N GLN A 521 11.66 27.60 -9.88
CA GLN A 521 11.06 28.92 -9.74
C GLN A 521 10.53 29.15 -8.32
#